data_21760e1f5e38819f788e475bc533d3a9
#
_entry.id   21760e1f5e38819f788e475bc533d3a9
#
_cell.length_a   1.000
_cell.length_b   1.000
_cell.length_c   1.000
_cell.angle_alpha   90.00
_cell.angle_beta   90.00
_cell.angle_gamma   90.00
#
_symmetry.space_group_name_H-M   'P 1'
#
loop_
_entity.id
_entity.type
_entity.pdbx_description
1 polymer ?
#
loop_
_entity_poly.entity_id
_entity_poly.type
_entity_poly.pdbx_seq_one_letter_code
_entity_poly.pdbx_strand_id
1 'polypeptide(L)'
;MSDLTIRKNAPFELITLGEMLTDEDEMKLVNPNAKFPFDPQEWAEKWLNEPDDASFYILDETGQPVGFFALRVGVGPEVRHLTYVFVAPEARGGAGAQMAALVEQAARQLEALTLTLKVETDNEPAHNAYLSAGYEELSRRNGMATMRRDLG
;
A
#
# COMPACT_ATOMS: atom_id res chain seq x y z
N MET A 1 11.89 -19.00 -2.73
CA MET A 1 11.24 -17.79 -2.25
C MET A 1 11.02 -16.84 -3.42
N SER A 2 9.81 -16.37 -3.58
CA SER A 2 9.46 -15.52 -4.71
C SER A 2 9.95 -14.10 -4.50
N ASP A 3 10.61 -13.54 -5.50
CA ASP A 3 10.96 -12.12 -5.49
C ASP A 3 9.79 -11.31 -6.04
N LEU A 4 9.35 -10.34 -5.26
CA LEU A 4 8.29 -9.44 -5.67
C LEU A 4 8.89 -8.19 -6.30
N THR A 5 8.22 -7.65 -7.29
CA THR A 5 8.60 -6.40 -7.93
C THR A 5 7.40 -5.47 -7.97
N ILE A 6 7.61 -4.23 -8.37
CA ILE A 6 6.53 -3.25 -8.48
C ILE A 6 6.43 -2.72 -9.90
N ARG A 7 5.22 -2.31 -10.26
CA ARG A 7 4.95 -1.61 -11.52
C ARG A 7 4.06 -0.42 -11.22
N LYS A 8 4.51 0.77 -11.60
CA LYS A 8 3.69 1.97 -11.43
C LYS A 8 2.40 1.84 -12.24
N ASN A 9 1.29 2.23 -11.64
CA ASN A 9 -0.04 2.19 -12.28
C ASN A 9 -0.19 3.38 -13.23
N ALA A 10 0.48 3.30 -14.38
CA ALA A 10 0.48 4.34 -15.41
C ALA A 10 0.57 3.69 -16.79
N PRO A 11 -0.41 3.88 -17.69
CA PRO A 11 -1.64 4.69 -17.47
C PRO A 11 -2.52 4.09 -16.39
N PHE A 12 -3.20 4.95 -15.67
CA PHE A 12 -4.00 4.57 -14.50
C PHE A 12 -5.16 3.65 -14.88
N GLU A 13 -5.25 2.49 -14.21
CA GLU A 13 -6.37 1.56 -14.38
C GLU A 13 -6.60 0.80 -13.07
N LEU A 14 -7.82 0.43 -12.80
CA LEU A 14 -8.21 -0.28 -11.59
C LEU A 14 -8.86 -1.63 -11.88
N ILE A 15 -8.89 -2.05 -13.14
CA ILE A 15 -9.44 -3.35 -13.54
C ILE A 15 -8.65 -4.47 -12.88
N THR A 16 -7.33 -4.34 -12.89
CA THR A 16 -6.44 -5.35 -12.28
C THR A 16 -6.69 -5.49 -10.78
N LEU A 17 -6.87 -4.36 -10.08
CA LEU A 17 -7.19 -4.41 -8.65
C LEU A 17 -8.51 -5.13 -8.41
N GLY A 18 -9.52 -4.84 -9.24
CA GLY A 18 -10.83 -5.49 -9.14
C GLY A 18 -10.76 -7.00 -9.36
N GLU A 19 -9.86 -7.45 -10.23
CA GLU A 19 -9.67 -8.88 -10.48
C GLU A 19 -9.03 -9.59 -9.28
N MET A 20 -8.23 -8.87 -8.49
CA MET A 20 -7.60 -9.42 -7.29
C MET A 20 -8.49 -9.32 -6.06
N LEU A 21 -9.25 -8.24 -5.93
CA LEU A 21 -9.99 -7.90 -4.71
C LEU A 21 -11.42 -8.44 -4.79
N THR A 22 -11.54 -9.75 -4.73
CA THR A 22 -12.81 -10.47 -4.98
C THR A 22 -13.48 -10.99 -3.70
N ASP A 23 -12.88 -10.80 -2.55
CA ASP A 23 -13.41 -11.24 -1.27
C ASP A 23 -13.87 -10.05 -0.42
N GLU A 24 -15.07 -10.12 0.13
CA GLU A 24 -15.64 -9.01 0.89
C GLU A 24 -14.85 -8.70 2.16
N ASP A 25 -14.37 -9.71 2.85
CA ASP A 25 -13.59 -9.52 4.07
C ASP A 25 -12.24 -8.87 3.76
N GLU A 26 -11.61 -9.27 2.65
CA GLU A 26 -10.38 -8.62 2.17
C GLU A 26 -10.62 -7.16 1.82
N MET A 27 -11.75 -6.86 1.17
CA MET A 27 -12.13 -5.51 0.83
C MET A 27 -12.22 -4.63 2.08
N LYS A 28 -12.83 -5.14 3.14
CA LYS A 28 -12.97 -4.38 4.39
C LYS A 28 -11.63 -4.07 5.05
N LEU A 29 -10.65 -4.97 4.90
CA LEU A 29 -9.32 -4.74 5.43
C LEU A 29 -8.56 -3.67 4.64
N VAL A 30 -8.72 -3.67 3.32
CA VAL A 30 -8.05 -2.71 2.45
C VAL A 30 -8.70 -1.34 2.51
N ASN A 31 -10.02 -1.31 2.42
CA ASN A 31 -10.79 -0.06 2.43
C ASN A 31 -12.20 -0.32 2.99
N PRO A 32 -12.40 -0.10 4.30
CA PRO A 32 -13.69 -0.41 4.93
C PRO A 32 -14.85 0.44 4.43
N ASN A 33 -14.58 1.53 3.75
CA ASN A 33 -15.63 2.43 3.23
C ASN A 33 -16.05 2.09 1.80
N ALA A 34 -15.35 1.15 1.15
CA ALA A 34 -15.66 0.78 -0.23
C ALA A 34 -16.85 -0.16 -0.31
N LYS A 35 -17.59 -0.03 -1.39
CA LYS A 35 -18.67 -0.95 -1.71
C LYS A 35 -18.13 -2.30 -2.17
N PHE A 36 -18.90 -3.33 -1.97
CA PHE A 36 -18.61 -4.66 -2.51
C PHE A 36 -19.81 -5.12 -3.34
N PRO A 37 -19.63 -5.65 -4.56
CA PRO A 37 -18.34 -5.92 -5.22
C PRO A 37 -17.59 -4.66 -5.63
N PHE A 38 -16.32 -4.83 -5.98
CA PHE A 38 -15.41 -3.73 -6.32
C PHE A 38 -15.98 -2.87 -7.45
N ASP A 39 -15.98 -1.56 -7.24
CA ASP A 39 -16.41 -0.59 -8.24
C ASP A 39 -15.25 0.35 -8.55
N PRO A 40 -14.60 0.21 -9.71
CA PRO A 40 -13.45 1.04 -10.06
C PRO A 40 -13.79 2.53 -10.14
N GLN A 41 -15.02 2.87 -10.54
CA GLN A 41 -15.43 4.26 -10.60
C GLN A 41 -15.49 4.88 -9.21
N GLU A 42 -16.02 4.15 -8.23
CA GLU A 42 -16.07 4.63 -6.86
C GLU A 42 -14.67 4.96 -6.33
N TRP A 43 -13.72 4.07 -6.56
CA TRP A 43 -12.35 4.26 -6.10
C TRP A 43 -11.69 5.44 -6.79
N ALA A 44 -11.89 5.58 -8.08
CA ALA A 44 -11.29 6.66 -8.85
C ALA A 44 -11.87 8.03 -8.46
N GLU A 45 -13.13 8.08 -8.07
CA GLU A 45 -13.78 9.34 -7.70
C GLU A 45 -13.56 9.74 -6.26
N LYS A 46 -13.48 8.77 -5.34
CA LYS A 46 -13.46 9.05 -3.90
C LYS A 46 -12.06 9.02 -3.27
N TRP A 47 -11.20 8.13 -3.72
CA TRP A 47 -9.95 7.87 -2.99
C TRP A 47 -8.68 8.01 -3.81
N LEU A 48 -8.76 7.85 -5.11
CA LEU A 48 -7.61 7.92 -6.00
C LEU A 48 -7.83 9.01 -7.05
N ASN A 49 -8.32 10.16 -6.60
CA ASN A 49 -8.77 11.23 -7.48
C ASN A 49 -7.81 12.42 -7.56
N GLU A 50 -6.75 12.43 -6.78
CA GLU A 50 -5.77 13.51 -6.83
C GLU A 50 -4.75 13.25 -7.93
N PRO A 51 -4.44 14.26 -8.78
CA PRO A 51 -3.54 14.05 -9.93
C PRO A 51 -2.15 13.60 -9.54
N ASP A 52 -1.67 13.99 -8.35
CA ASP A 52 -0.32 13.65 -7.90
C ASP A 52 -0.25 12.36 -7.08
N ASP A 53 -1.39 11.75 -6.77
CA ASP A 53 -1.40 10.45 -6.12
C ASP A 53 -0.88 9.39 -7.08
N ALA A 54 -0.13 8.44 -6.54
CA ALA A 54 0.40 7.33 -7.34
C ALA A 54 -0.01 6.02 -6.72
N SER A 55 -0.19 5.01 -7.55
CA SER A 55 -0.44 3.66 -7.09
C SER A 55 0.45 2.69 -7.84
N PHE A 56 0.64 1.50 -7.26
CA PHE A 56 1.56 0.51 -7.79
C PHE A 56 0.94 -0.86 -7.67
N TYR A 57 1.15 -1.69 -8.68
CA TYR A 57 0.86 -3.11 -8.60
C TYR A 57 2.11 -3.86 -8.16
N ILE A 58 1.90 -4.87 -7.33
CA ILE A 58 2.97 -5.78 -6.90
C ILE A 58 2.88 -7.01 -7.79
N LEU A 59 4.00 -7.39 -8.39
CA LEU A 59 4.07 -8.51 -9.33
C LEU A 59 4.92 -9.62 -8.73
N ASP A 60 4.53 -10.87 -9.01
CA ASP A 60 5.36 -12.01 -8.64
C ASP A 60 6.47 -12.23 -9.68
N GLU A 61 7.25 -13.29 -9.51
CA GLU A 61 8.39 -13.59 -10.37
C GLU A 61 7.98 -13.91 -11.81
N THR A 62 6.71 -14.26 -12.04
CA THR A 62 6.18 -14.52 -13.39
C THR A 62 5.57 -13.28 -14.03
N GLY A 63 5.53 -12.17 -13.32
CA GLY A 63 4.92 -10.93 -13.78
C GLY A 63 3.43 -10.85 -13.52
N GLN A 64 2.85 -11.79 -12.76
CA GLN A 64 1.45 -11.76 -12.41
C GLN A 64 1.18 -10.78 -11.27
N PRO A 65 0.12 -9.94 -11.37
CA PRO A 65 -0.25 -9.06 -10.26
C PRO A 65 -0.69 -9.87 -9.06
N VAL A 66 -0.08 -9.60 -7.91
CA VAL A 66 -0.41 -10.26 -6.65
C VAL A 66 -0.67 -9.27 -5.52
N GLY A 67 -0.60 -7.97 -5.80
CA GLY A 67 -0.87 -6.97 -4.78
C GLY A 67 -0.97 -5.57 -5.35
N PHE A 68 -1.26 -4.64 -4.46
CA PHE A 68 -1.49 -3.23 -4.81
C PHE A 68 -1.24 -2.37 -3.59
N PHE A 69 -0.75 -1.17 -3.80
CA PHE A 69 -0.75 -0.13 -2.76
C PHE A 69 -0.78 1.24 -3.42
N ALA A 70 -1.19 2.24 -2.64
CA ALA A 70 -1.21 3.63 -3.09
C ALA A 70 -0.31 4.48 -2.20
N LEU A 71 0.36 5.44 -2.82
CA LEU A 71 1.15 6.45 -2.13
C LEU A 71 0.51 7.81 -2.43
N ARG A 72 -0.27 8.28 -1.47
CA ARG A 72 -1.01 9.53 -1.60
C ARG A 72 -0.15 10.70 -1.17
N VAL A 73 -0.38 11.85 -1.80
CA VAL A 73 0.31 13.09 -1.42
C VAL A 73 -0.15 13.53 -0.03
N GLY A 74 0.82 13.86 0.84
CA GLY A 74 0.56 14.39 2.17
C GLY A 74 0.53 15.93 2.14
N VAL A 75 1.37 16.55 2.98
CA VAL A 75 1.45 18.01 3.03
C VAL A 75 2.14 18.62 1.83
N GLY A 76 2.80 17.80 1.02
CA GLY A 76 3.46 18.19 -0.22
C GLY A 76 3.82 16.94 -0.99
N PRO A 77 4.29 17.06 -2.25
CA PRO A 77 4.59 15.88 -3.07
C PRO A 77 5.74 15.04 -2.53
N GLU A 78 6.61 15.60 -1.71
CA GLU A 78 7.72 14.86 -1.09
C GLU A 78 7.30 14.05 0.14
N VAL A 79 6.08 14.24 0.65
CA VAL A 79 5.53 13.43 1.75
C VAL A 79 4.46 12.51 1.18
N ARG A 80 4.67 11.21 1.30
CA ARG A 80 3.72 10.23 0.77
C ARG A 80 3.15 9.38 1.89
N HIS A 81 1.85 9.17 1.84
CA HIS A 81 1.13 8.34 2.80
C HIS A 81 0.75 7.02 2.14
N LEU A 82 1.22 5.92 2.73
CA LEU A 82 0.88 4.58 2.26
C LEU A 82 -0.54 4.21 2.66
N THR A 83 -1.33 3.78 1.69
CA THR A 83 -2.72 3.38 1.94
C THR A 83 -3.18 2.34 0.93
N TYR A 84 -4.32 1.71 1.21
CA TYR A 84 -4.97 0.70 0.35
C TYR A 84 -4.04 -0.45 -0.03
N VAL A 85 -3.33 -0.98 0.97
CA VAL A 85 -2.39 -2.08 0.77
C VAL A 85 -3.15 -3.39 0.67
N PHE A 86 -2.91 -4.11 -0.40
CA PHE A 86 -3.46 -5.45 -0.59
C PHE A 86 -2.37 -6.38 -1.11
N VAL A 87 -2.29 -7.58 -0.54
CA VAL A 87 -1.44 -8.66 -1.05
C VAL A 87 -2.31 -9.90 -1.09
N ALA A 88 -2.34 -10.57 -2.23
CA ALA A 88 -3.12 -11.79 -2.39
C ALA A 88 -2.66 -12.85 -1.38
N PRO A 89 -3.60 -13.67 -0.82
CA PRO A 89 -3.25 -14.64 0.21
C PRO A 89 -2.09 -15.56 -0.16
N GLU A 90 -2.04 -16.02 -1.41
CA GLU A 90 -1.00 -16.92 -1.90
C GLU A 90 0.40 -16.28 -1.94
N ALA A 91 0.48 -14.95 -1.89
CA ALA A 91 1.75 -14.22 -1.96
C ALA A 91 2.20 -13.67 -0.61
N ARG A 92 1.43 -13.90 0.47
CA ARG A 92 1.71 -13.29 1.78
C ARG A 92 2.88 -13.92 2.53
N GLY A 93 3.25 -15.14 2.20
CA GLY A 93 4.37 -15.80 2.86
C GLY A 93 5.66 -15.03 2.63
N GLY A 94 6.22 -14.42 3.67
CA GLY A 94 7.42 -13.62 3.58
C GLY A 94 7.25 -12.24 2.96
N ALA A 95 6.04 -11.88 2.56
CA ALA A 95 5.78 -10.59 1.89
C ALA A 95 5.97 -9.39 2.84
N GLY A 96 5.80 -9.58 4.15
CA GLY A 96 5.93 -8.48 5.10
C GLY A 96 7.29 -7.79 5.03
N ALA A 97 8.37 -8.57 4.97
CA ALA A 97 9.72 -8.01 4.87
C ALA A 97 9.96 -7.35 3.52
N GLN A 98 9.44 -7.95 2.43
CA GLN A 98 9.59 -7.38 1.10
C GLN A 98 8.74 -6.14 0.92
N MET A 99 7.58 -6.07 1.59
CA MET A 99 6.64 -4.96 1.44
C MET A 99 7.27 -3.61 1.78
N ALA A 100 7.96 -3.52 2.90
CA ALA A 100 8.61 -2.28 3.31
C ALA A 100 9.65 -1.84 2.26
N ALA A 101 10.41 -2.77 1.70
CA ALA A 101 11.39 -2.47 0.66
C ALA A 101 10.73 -2.01 -0.63
N LEU A 102 9.62 -2.66 -1.01
CA LEU A 102 8.89 -2.29 -2.22
C LEU A 102 8.27 -0.90 -2.12
N VAL A 103 7.71 -0.56 -0.97
CA VAL A 103 7.14 0.76 -0.70
C VAL A 103 8.23 1.83 -0.75
N GLU A 104 9.39 1.56 -0.15
CA GLU A 104 10.53 2.48 -0.22
C GLU A 104 10.97 2.70 -1.67
N GLN A 105 11.08 1.63 -2.45
CA GLN A 105 11.46 1.70 -3.85
C GLN A 105 10.47 2.57 -4.65
N ALA A 106 9.18 2.38 -4.42
CA ALA A 106 8.14 3.16 -5.07
C ALA A 106 8.23 4.64 -4.68
N ALA A 107 8.42 4.92 -3.39
CA ALA A 107 8.54 6.30 -2.91
C ALA A 107 9.74 7.00 -3.51
N ARG A 108 10.86 6.31 -3.66
CA ARG A 108 12.06 6.89 -4.30
C ARG A 108 11.83 7.17 -5.78
N GLN A 109 11.06 6.35 -6.47
CA GLN A 109 10.66 6.64 -7.86
C GLN A 109 9.86 7.94 -7.96
N LEU A 110 9.11 8.27 -6.91
CA LEU A 110 8.32 9.50 -6.85
C LEU A 110 9.10 10.68 -6.26
N GLU A 111 10.36 10.48 -5.96
CA GLU A 111 11.24 11.48 -5.34
C GLU A 111 10.72 11.94 -3.97
N ALA A 112 10.06 11.03 -3.25
CA ALA A 112 9.57 11.31 -1.91
C ALA A 112 10.72 11.36 -0.91
N LEU A 113 10.61 12.22 0.07
CA LEU A 113 11.58 12.35 1.14
C LEU A 113 11.09 11.73 2.44
N THR A 114 9.79 11.57 2.59
CA THR A 114 9.18 11.04 3.82
C THR A 114 8.01 10.13 3.47
N LEU A 115 7.94 9.00 4.18
CA LEU A 115 6.82 8.08 4.13
C LEU A 115 6.09 8.07 5.46
N THR A 116 4.76 8.05 5.43
CA THR A 116 3.92 7.83 6.60
C THR A 116 2.97 6.68 6.32
N LEU A 117 2.54 6.01 7.37
CA LEU A 117 1.55 4.95 7.26
C LEU A 117 0.85 4.75 8.60
N LYS A 118 -0.25 4.00 8.56
CA LYS A 118 -0.92 3.53 9.76
C LYS A 118 -0.97 2.02 9.76
N VAL A 119 -0.76 1.41 10.91
CA VAL A 119 -0.81 -0.04 11.08
C VAL A 119 -1.59 -0.35 12.35
N GLU A 120 -2.38 -1.42 12.31
CA GLU A 120 -3.11 -1.86 13.49
C GLU A 120 -2.12 -2.33 14.56
N THR A 121 -2.34 -1.88 15.80
CA THR A 121 -1.42 -2.17 16.90
C THR A 121 -1.41 -3.66 17.28
N ASP A 122 -2.46 -4.39 16.95
CA ASP A 122 -2.52 -5.84 17.18
C ASP A 122 -1.96 -6.66 16.01
N ASN A 123 -1.61 -6.01 14.91
CA ASN A 123 -0.92 -6.67 13.80
C ASN A 123 0.58 -6.61 14.04
N GLU A 124 1.06 -7.38 15.01
CA GLU A 124 2.46 -7.39 15.40
C GLU A 124 3.44 -7.69 14.27
N PRO A 125 3.18 -8.65 13.38
CA PRO A 125 4.13 -8.90 12.28
C PRO A 125 4.34 -7.69 11.38
N ALA A 126 3.28 -6.97 11.01
CA ALA A 126 3.41 -5.78 10.18
C ALA A 126 4.08 -4.65 10.94
N HIS A 127 3.68 -4.41 12.18
CA HIS A 127 4.27 -3.38 13.02
C HIS A 127 5.78 -3.59 13.18
N ASN A 128 6.19 -4.81 13.48
CA ASN A 128 7.60 -5.14 13.65
C ASN A 128 8.38 -5.04 12.33
N ALA A 129 7.77 -5.40 11.21
CA ALA A 129 8.39 -5.27 9.90
C ALA A 129 8.71 -3.81 9.57
N TYR A 130 7.79 -2.89 9.87
CA TYR A 130 8.04 -1.48 9.65
C TYR A 130 9.09 -0.91 10.60
N LEU A 131 9.06 -1.31 11.88
CA LEU A 131 10.11 -0.90 12.81
C LEU A 131 11.49 -1.37 12.32
N SER A 132 11.58 -2.62 11.87
CA SER A 132 12.83 -3.17 11.34
C SER A 132 13.31 -2.46 10.09
N ALA A 133 12.38 -1.90 9.32
CA ALA A 133 12.70 -1.15 8.09
C ALA A 133 13.09 0.31 8.38
N GLY A 134 13.10 0.73 9.63
CA GLY A 134 13.54 2.07 10.00
C GLY A 134 12.43 3.07 10.26
N TYR A 135 11.18 2.61 10.29
CA TYR A 135 10.06 3.49 10.65
C TYR A 135 10.05 3.73 12.16
N GLU A 136 9.64 4.92 12.56
CA GLU A 136 9.40 5.22 13.97
C GLU A 136 7.91 5.42 14.21
N GLU A 137 7.44 5.04 15.39
CA GLU A 137 6.05 5.23 15.77
C GLU A 137 5.89 6.63 16.35
N LEU A 138 4.97 7.41 15.78
CA LEU A 138 4.72 8.79 16.20
C LEU A 138 3.60 8.86 17.23
N SER A 139 2.57 8.01 17.10
CA SER A 139 1.41 8.07 17.98
C SER A 139 0.60 6.80 17.86
N ARG A 140 -0.24 6.55 18.86
CA ARG A 140 -1.25 5.48 18.84
C ARG A 140 -2.60 6.06 19.16
N ARG A 141 -3.59 5.69 18.37
CA ARG A 141 -4.95 6.16 18.60
C ARG A 141 -5.94 5.16 18.00
N ASN A 142 -6.95 4.78 18.78
CA ASN A 142 -8.03 3.91 18.33
C ASN A 142 -7.54 2.59 17.72
N GLY A 143 -6.50 2.00 18.33
CA GLY A 143 -5.95 0.72 17.86
C GLY A 143 -5.05 0.83 16.63
N MET A 144 -4.69 2.04 16.22
CA MET A 144 -3.81 2.28 15.08
C MET A 144 -2.55 3.01 15.51
N ALA A 145 -1.41 2.57 15.01
CA ALA A 145 -0.13 3.26 15.17
C ALA A 145 0.17 4.05 13.91
N THR A 146 0.52 5.32 14.06
CA THR A 146 1.01 6.15 12.96
C THR A 146 2.52 6.06 12.94
N MET A 147 3.08 5.73 11.79
CA MET A 147 4.52 5.52 11.65
C MET A 147 5.08 6.40 10.53
N ARG A 148 6.36 6.74 10.67
CA ARG A 148 7.05 7.63 9.73
C ARG A 148 8.47 7.16 9.48
N ARG A 149 8.93 7.31 8.26
CA ARG A 149 10.31 7.09 7.88
C ARG A 149 10.79 8.20 6.93
N ASP A 150 11.93 8.80 7.24
CA ASP A 150 12.60 9.74 6.35
C ASP A 150 13.54 8.97 5.41
N LEU A 151 13.47 9.29 4.12
CA LEU A 151 14.24 8.61 3.08
C LEU A 151 15.46 9.41 2.65
N GLY A 152 15.42 10.68 2.91
CA GLY A 152 16.50 11.61 2.55
C GLY A 152 17.71 11.61 3.48
#